data_b723486d447c2378d1e59b09559ecd6f
#
_entry.id   b723486d447c2378d1e59b09559ecd6f
#
_cell.length_a   1.000
_cell.length_b   1.000
_cell.length_c   1.000
_cell.angle_alpha   90.00
_cell.angle_beta   90.00
_cell.angle_gamma   90.00
#
_symmetry.space_group_name_H-M   'P 1'
#
loop_
_entity.id
_entity.type
_entity.pdbx_description
1 polymer ?
#
loop_
_entity_poly.entity_id
_entity_poly.type
_entity_poly.pdbx_seq_one_letter_code
_entity_poly.pdbx_strand_id
1 'polypeptide(L)'
;AHWKNRPSPETPFFAIFNLTLTHESCINNEVKHNLKTKNLPEDLRINPRDVTVPPYFPDTPVVRELLARHYDNISEMDRVVGGLLEELKQNGLSENTIVFFYSDHGTGLPRHKRWLFDTGVKVPFIVYLPEAFKDLYPAAPGKEQDRLISFVDLAPTVLNLANITIPKNMQGQAFLGKQLKAEKAYVFIGRGRMDERYDMQRGVRTKKYKYIRYYEPDKPFIQFMNTPESGPLMTELRIAEKAGTLSPEAMQLVATKKPKESLFDLENDPDEFNDLALNPEYKKELLKLRGVHEQWMYDVLDVGLIPEPILRDWEVKHNASIYDLLRKDSTYYKELLLMSSSQDEKELNKGLAHENEAVRYWAANGISNLHSKPGSKLIKKLKLMLRDQNINVAIAAAAALLKHENESKDLLAPIKNGFRSKNEWT
;
A
#
# COMPACT_ATOMS: atom_id res chain seq x y z
N ALA A 1 9.35 22.74 -11.44
CA ALA A 1 10.11 23.86 -12.00
C ALA A 1 11.33 23.31 -12.72
N HIS A 2 11.67 23.90 -13.88
CA HIS A 2 12.82 23.49 -14.68
C HIS A 2 14.07 24.26 -14.23
N TRP A 3 15.28 23.65 -14.25
CA TRP A 3 16.53 24.29 -13.85
C TRP A 3 16.86 25.53 -14.70
N LYS A 4 16.37 25.62 -15.95
CA LYS A 4 16.51 26.81 -16.81
C LYS A 4 15.82 28.06 -16.26
N ASN A 5 14.87 27.92 -15.35
CA ASN A 5 14.11 29.02 -14.77
C ASN A 5 14.73 29.58 -13.49
N ARG A 6 15.94 29.13 -13.12
CA ARG A 6 16.65 29.70 -11.97
C ARG A 6 17.09 31.12 -12.22
N PRO A 7 17.18 31.99 -11.19
CA PRO A 7 17.48 33.40 -11.33
C PRO A 7 18.85 33.67 -11.94
N SER A 8 19.85 32.84 -11.69
CA SER A 8 21.19 32.92 -12.26
C SER A 8 21.79 31.52 -12.47
N PRO A 9 22.81 31.35 -13.32
CA PRO A 9 23.50 30.08 -13.53
C PRO A 9 24.09 29.47 -12.25
N GLU A 10 24.48 30.29 -11.28
CA GLU A 10 25.10 29.91 -10.02
C GLU A 10 24.06 29.49 -8.96
N THR A 11 22.78 29.82 -9.16
CA THR A 11 21.73 29.50 -8.18
C THR A 11 21.52 28.00 -8.15
N PRO A 12 21.67 27.34 -6.98
CA PRO A 12 21.34 25.95 -6.82
C PRO A 12 19.85 25.66 -7.17
N PHE A 13 19.56 24.46 -7.62
CA PHE A 13 18.19 24.08 -7.96
C PHE A 13 17.83 22.71 -7.38
N PHE A 14 16.55 22.53 -7.18
CA PHE A 14 15.89 21.26 -6.95
C PHE A 14 14.73 21.15 -7.95
N ALA A 15 14.78 20.13 -8.81
CA ALA A 15 13.81 19.94 -9.87
C ALA A 15 13.20 18.55 -9.79
N ILE A 16 11.89 18.46 -9.98
CA ILE A 16 11.14 17.19 -10.06
C ILE A 16 10.39 17.17 -11.38
N PHE A 17 10.53 16.08 -12.12
CA PHE A 17 9.83 15.78 -13.36
C PHE A 17 8.91 14.58 -13.16
N ASN A 18 7.61 14.80 -13.12
CA ASN A 18 6.62 13.73 -13.02
C ASN A 18 6.25 13.24 -14.43
N LEU A 19 6.74 12.06 -14.79
CA LEU A 19 6.47 11.44 -16.08
C LEU A 19 5.27 10.49 -15.95
N THR A 20 4.16 10.81 -16.62
CA THR A 20 2.90 10.05 -16.54
C THR A 20 2.71 9.07 -17.70
N LEU A 21 3.78 8.78 -18.48
CA LEU A 21 3.70 7.88 -19.63
C LEU A 21 3.36 6.45 -19.23
N THR A 22 3.90 5.98 -18.11
CA THR A 22 3.68 4.62 -17.58
C THR A 22 2.45 4.48 -16.68
N HIS A 23 1.65 5.55 -16.53
CA HIS A 23 0.43 5.51 -15.72
C HIS A 23 -0.60 4.53 -16.30
N GLU A 24 -1.34 3.82 -15.45
CA GLU A 24 -2.35 2.79 -15.82
C GLU A 24 -3.33 3.23 -16.91
N SER A 25 -3.69 4.52 -16.96
CA SER A 25 -4.55 5.05 -18.01
C SER A 25 -3.92 5.00 -19.42
N CYS A 26 -2.60 4.94 -19.52
CA CYS A 26 -1.90 4.75 -20.80
C CYS A 26 -1.78 3.26 -21.19
N ILE A 27 -1.98 2.35 -20.23
CA ILE A 27 -2.05 0.92 -20.49
C ILE A 27 -3.48 0.54 -20.93
N ASN A 28 -4.48 0.97 -20.15
CA ASN A 28 -5.87 0.56 -20.31
C ASN A 28 -6.60 1.28 -21.47
N ASN A 29 -6.13 2.46 -21.88
CA ASN A 29 -6.74 3.25 -22.96
C ASN A 29 -5.83 3.33 -24.17
N GLU A 30 -6.20 2.64 -25.23
CA GLU A 30 -5.43 2.55 -26.48
C GLU A 30 -5.21 3.91 -27.15
N VAL A 31 -6.24 4.75 -27.22
CA VAL A 31 -6.11 6.10 -27.82
C VAL A 31 -5.06 6.91 -27.07
N LYS A 32 -5.08 6.83 -25.73
CA LYS A 32 -4.11 7.54 -24.90
C LYS A 32 -2.70 6.96 -25.04
N HIS A 33 -2.58 5.64 -25.13
CA HIS A 33 -1.31 4.96 -25.43
C HIS A 33 -0.73 5.46 -26.75
N ASN A 34 -1.51 5.35 -27.85
CA ASN A 34 -1.07 5.75 -29.18
C ASN A 34 -0.65 7.24 -29.26
N LEU A 35 -1.40 8.11 -28.55
CA LEU A 35 -1.04 9.53 -28.47
C LEU A 35 0.30 9.74 -27.74
N LYS A 36 0.53 9.01 -26.65
CA LYS A 36 1.73 9.16 -25.82
C LYS A 36 2.98 8.53 -26.45
N THR A 37 2.83 7.45 -27.17
CA THR A 37 3.92 6.69 -27.83
C THR A 37 4.04 6.98 -29.32
N LYS A 38 3.39 8.04 -29.84
CA LYS A 38 3.39 8.38 -31.27
C LYS A 38 4.77 8.59 -31.88
N ASN A 39 5.75 8.97 -31.07
CA ASN A 39 7.13 9.21 -31.50
C ASN A 39 8.07 8.05 -31.18
N LEU A 40 7.55 6.94 -30.62
CA LEU A 40 8.34 5.74 -30.37
C LEU A 40 8.68 5.08 -31.71
N PRO A 41 9.96 4.89 -32.03
CA PRO A 41 10.38 4.16 -33.23
C PRO A 41 9.80 2.74 -33.27
N GLU A 42 9.54 2.23 -34.49
CA GLU A 42 8.93 0.93 -34.69
C GLU A 42 9.80 -0.22 -34.16
N ASP A 43 11.11 -0.10 -34.28
CA ASP A 43 12.10 -1.05 -33.78
C ASP A 43 12.22 -1.11 -32.26
N LEU A 44 11.64 -0.13 -31.54
CA LEU A 44 11.56 -0.11 -30.09
C LEU A 44 10.19 -0.57 -29.56
N ARG A 45 9.24 -0.86 -30.46
CA ARG A 45 7.94 -1.39 -30.06
C ARG A 45 8.01 -2.86 -29.72
N ILE A 46 7.28 -3.23 -28.68
CA ILE A 46 7.26 -4.61 -28.19
C ILE A 46 6.17 -5.40 -28.91
N ASN A 47 6.56 -6.53 -29.53
CA ASN A 47 5.59 -7.45 -30.10
C ASN A 47 4.82 -8.16 -28.96
N PRO A 48 3.48 -8.15 -28.94
CA PRO A 48 2.70 -8.86 -27.93
C PRO A 48 2.99 -10.37 -27.80
N ARG A 49 3.52 -11.00 -28.84
CA ARG A 49 3.91 -12.42 -28.81
C ARG A 49 5.15 -12.68 -27.96
N ASP A 50 6.00 -11.66 -27.80
CA ASP A 50 7.29 -11.78 -27.12
C ASP A 50 7.22 -11.41 -25.63
N VAL A 51 6.05 -10.93 -25.15
CA VAL A 51 5.90 -10.59 -23.75
C VAL A 51 5.78 -11.85 -22.88
N THR A 52 6.40 -11.80 -21.70
CA THR A 52 6.18 -12.80 -20.66
C THR A 52 4.94 -12.42 -19.86
N VAL A 53 3.92 -13.27 -19.88
CA VAL A 53 2.72 -13.07 -19.06
C VAL A 53 2.98 -13.63 -17.65
N PRO A 54 2.85 -12.81 -16.58
CA PRO A 54 2.96 -13.31 -15.23
C PRO A 54 1.93 -14.41 -14.93
N PRO A 55 2.27 -15.45 -14.13
CA PRO A 55 1.39 -16.61 -13.91
C PRO A 55 0.07 -16.26 -13.21
N TYR A 56 -0.02 -15.11 -12.57
CA TYR A 56 -1.25 -14.60 -11.95
C TYR A 56 -2.16 -13.82 -12.91
N PHE A 57 -1.85 -13.79 -14.22
CA PHE A 57 -2.73 -13.25 -15.24
C PHE A 57 -3.12 -14.34 -16.26
N PRO A 58 -4.33 -14.28 -16.81
CA PRO A 58 -4.69 -15.18 -17.91
C PRO A 58 -3.86 -14.85 -19.16
N ASP A 59 -3.28 -15.85 -19.78
CA ASP A 59 -2.50 -15.67 -21.02
C ASP A 59 -3.45 -15.60 -22.23
N THR A 60 -3.91 -14.40 -22.54
CA THR A 60 -4.78 -14.12 -23.68
C THR A 60 -4.15 -13.08 -24.62
N PRO A 61 -4.56 -13.00 -25.89
CA PRO A 61 -4.09 -11.94 -26.78
C PRO A 61 -4.30 -10.53 -26.22
N VAL A 62 -5.41 -10.29 -25.51
CA VAL A 62 -5.71 -9.00 -24.87
C VAL A 62 -4.70 -8.67 -23.78
N VAL A 63 -4.39 -9.63 -22.90
CA VAL A 63 -3.42 -9.42 -21.81
C VAL A 63 -2.01 -9.20 -22.38
N ARG A 64 -1.61 -9.96 -23.40
CA ARG A 64 -0.33 -9.76 -24.07
C ARG A 64 -0.21 -8.38 -24.70
N GLU A 65 -1.27 -7.90 -25.34
CA GLU A 65 -1.34 -6.54 -25.89
C GLU A 65 -1.18 -5.46 -24.81
N LEU A 66 -1.86 -5.60 -23.67
CA LEU A 66 -1.73 -4.68 -22.56
C LEU A 66 -0.32 -4.63 -21.97
N LEU A 67 0.32 -5.77 -21.87
CA LEU A 67 1.72 -5.84 -21.40
C LEU A 67 2.68 -5.22 -22.41
N ALA A 68 2.48 -5.46 -23.72
CA ALA A 68 3.26 -4.80 -24.76
C ALA A 68 3.11 -3.27 -24.72
N ARG A 69 1.89 -2.76 -24.57
CA ARG A 69 1.63 -1.31 -24.36
C ARG A 69 2.35 -0.77 -23.14
N HIS A 70 2.41 -1.53 -22.06
CA HIS A 70 3.13 -1.11 -20.87
C HIS A 70 4.63 -0.97 -21.15
N TYR A 71 5.24 -1.93 -21.84
CA TYR A 71 6.64 -1.87 -22.21
C TYR A 71 6.93 -0.75 -23.22
N ASP A 72 6.07 -0.51 -24.21
CA ASP A 72 6.17 0.64 -25.11
C ASP A 72 6.16 1.98 -24.35
N ASN A 73 5.27 2.10 -23.33
CA ASN A 73 5.22 3.26 -22.49
C ASN A 73 6.52 3.47 -21.70
N ILE A 74 7.16 2.37 -21.24
CA ILE A 74 8.46 2.40 -20.57
C ILE A 74 9.56 2.84 -21.56
N SER A 75 9.58 2.29 -22.77
CA SER A 75 10.54 2.66 -23.82
C SER A 75 10.43 4.15 -24.17
N GLU A 76 9.22 4.67 -24.32
CA GLU A 76 9.02 6.10 -24.58
C GLU A 76 9.40 6.98 -23.37
N MET A 77 9.12 6.52 -22.15
CA MET A 77 9.57 7.22 -20.95
C MET A 77 11.10 7.30 -20.87
N ASP A 78 11.79 6.19 -21.18
CA ASP A 78 13.25 6.14 -21.22
C ASP A 78 13.83 7.18 -22.21
N ARG A 79 13.22 7.28 -23.41
CA ARG A 79 13.60 8.32 -24.41
C ARG A 79 13.42 9.73 -23.87
N VAL A 80 12.32 9.99 -23.16
CA VAL A 80 12.08 11.32 -22.53
C VAL A 80 13.12 11.59 -21.46
N VAL A 81 13.45 10.61 -20.62
CA VAL A 81 14.52 10.72 -19.61
C VAL A 81 15.86 10.96 -20.26
N GLY A 82 16.20 10.22 -21.31
CA GLY A 82 17.42 10.43 -22.11
C GLY A 82 17.52 11.86 -22.63
N GLY A 83 16.42 12.43 -23.14
CA GLY A 83 16.35 13.83 -23.58
C GLY A 83 16.62 14.83 -22.45
N LEU A 84 16.08 14.59 -21.25
CA LEU A 84 16.32 15.43 -20.07
C LEU A 84 17.79 15.37 -19.61
N LEU A 85 18.39 14.18 -19.63
CA LEU A 85 19.81 14.01 -19.27
C LEU A 85 20.74 14.68 -20.28
N GLU A 86 20.44 14.56 -21.58
CA GLU A 86 21.21 15.24 -22.62
C GLU A 86 21.08 16.77 -22.50
N GLU A 87 19.88 17.28 -22.22
CA GLU A 87 19.68 18.71 -21.96
C GLU A 87 20.44 19.18 -20.72
N LEU A 88 20.51 18.40 -19.65
CA LEU A 88 21.31 18.70 -18.46
C LEU A 88 22.79 18.83 -18.83
N LYS A 89 23.27 17.88 -19.64
CA LYS A 89 24.66 17.85 -20.13
C LYS A 89 24.98 19.08 -21.02
N GLN A 90 24.11 19.41 -21.97
CA GLN A 90 24.29 20.56 -22.86
C GLN A 90 24.31 21.91 -22.10
N ASN A 91 23.63 21.95 -20.93
CA ASN A 91 23.69 23.11 -20.04
C ASN A 91 24.92 23.12 -19.11
N GLY A 92 25.85 22.18 -19.25
CA GLY A 92 27.07 22.07 -18.42
C GLY A 92 26.81 21.70 -16.96
N LEU A 93 25.68 21.04 -16.65
CA LEU A 93 25.25 20.79 -15.28
C LEU A 93 25.43 19.32 -14.83
N SER A 94 25.73 18.39 -15.73
CA SER A 94 25.83 16.95 -15.42
C SER A 94 26.84 16.65 -14.32
N GLU A 95 27.99 17.30 -14.31
CA GLU A 95 29.06 17.08 -13.35
C GLU A 95 28.79 17.68 -11.97
N ASN A 96 27.71 18.43 -11.83
CA ASN A 96 27.33 19.12 -10.59
C ASN A 96 25.85 18.90 -10.22
N THR A 97 25.26 17.79 -10.70
CA THR A 97 23.85 17.46 -10.40
C THR A 97 23.70 16.02 -10.01
N ILE A 98 23.20 15.77 -8.81
CA ILE A 98 22.79 14.43 -8.37
C ILE A 98 21.43 14.15 -8.98
N VAL A 99 21.27 12.99 -9.65
CA VAL A 99 20.02 12.60 -10.29
C VAL A 99 19.41 11.37 -9.61
N PHE A 100 18.15 11.48 -9.23
CA PHE A 100 17.34 10.36 -8.75
C PHE A 100 16.34 9.99 -9.82
N PHE A 101 16.34 8.71 -10.21
CA PHE A 101 15.32 8.14 -11.08
C PHE A 101 14.60 7.01 -10.34
N TYR A 102 13.28 7.11 -10.22
CA TYR A 102 12.48 6.13 -9.52
C TYR A 102 11.01 6.17 -9.96
N SER A 103 10.28 5.08 -9.71
CA SER A 103 8.82 5.05 -9.79
C SER A 103 8.22 5.32 -8.41
N ASP A 104 7.01 5.89 -8.35
CA ASP A 104 6.26 6.11 -7.12
C ASP A 104 5.66 4.80 -6.56
N HIS A 105 5.35 3.83 -7.42
CA HIS A 105 4.83 2.51 -7.09
C HIS A 105 5.02 1.55 -8.29
N GLY A 106 4.66 0.28 -8.14
CA GLY A 106 4.62 -0.69 -9.24
C GLY A 106 3.60 -0.34 -10.33
N THR A 107 3.55 -1.12 -11.41
CA THR A 107 2.63 -0.86 -12.53
C THR A 107 1.15 -0.80 -12.10
N GLY A 108 0.32 -0.12 -12.86
CA GLY A 108 -1.10 0.08 -12.58
C GLY A 108 -2.00 -1.14 -12.88
N LEU A 109 -1.45 -2.35 -12.84
CA LEU A 109 -2.17 -3.60 -13.07
C LEU A 109 -2.57 -4.26 -11.74
N PRO A 110 -3.54 -5.21 -11.73
CA PRO A 110 -3.89 -6.01 -10.56
C PRO A 110 -2.66 -6.67 -9.93
N ARG A 111 -2.64 -6.82 -8.60
CA ARG A 111 -1.53 -7.34 -7.79
C ARG A 111 -0.30 -6.40 -7.68
N HIS A 112 -0.24 -5.34 -8.42
CA HIS A 112 0.85 -4.35 -8.41
C HIS A 112 0.44 -3.10 -7.61
N LYS A 113 0.18 -1.98 -8.27
CA LYS A 113 -0.37 -0.78 -7.60
C LYS A 113 -1.56 -1.18 -6.73
N ARG A 114 -1.66 -0.67 -5.53
CA ARG A 114 -2.71 -0.92 -4.52
C ARG A 114 -2.49 -2.15 -3.62
N TRP A 115 -1.50 -3.00 -3.88
CA TRP A 115 -1.20 -4.17 -3.05
C TRP A 115 0.19 -4.08 -2.42
N LEU A 116 0.40 -4.81 -1.31
CA LEU A 116 1.66 -4.80 -0.57
C LEU A 116 2.69 -5.84 -1.06
N PHE A 117 2.42 -6.50 -2.17
CA PHE A 117 3.39 -7.37 -2.83
C PHE A 117 4.58 -6.57 -3.39
N ASP A 118 5.76 -7.18 -3.53
CA ASP A 118 6.93 -6.51 -4.11
C ASP A 118 6.64 -5.93 -5.49
N THR A 119 5.80 -6.56 -6.28
CA THR A 119 5.31 -6.02 -7.57
C THR A 119 4.62 -4.65 -7.44
N GLY A 120 4.09 -4.32 -6.27
CA GLY A 120 3.45 -3.02 -6.00
C GLY A 120 4.33 -2.03 -5.25
N VAL A 121 5.25 -2.51 -4.40
CA VAL A 121 5.99 -1.65 -3.46
C VAL A 121 7.51 -1.62 -3.67
N LYS A 122 8.10 -2.61 -4.35
CA LYS A 122 9.51 -2.60 -4.73
C LYS A 122 9.63 -1.95 -6.11
N VAL A 123 10.16 -0.73 -6.13
CA VAL A 123 10.25 0.08 -7.36
C VAL A 123 11.69 0.18 -7.87
N PRO A 124 11.89 0.40 -9.17
CA PRO A 124 13.19 0.82 -9.69
C PRO A 124 13.65 2.07 -8.94
N PHE A 125 14.90 2.09 -8.50
CA PHE A 125 15.47 3.22 -7.79
C PHE A 125 16.96 3.36 -8.17
N ILE A 126 17.29 4.38 -8.93
CA ILE A 126 18.65 4.64 -9.43
C ILE A 126 19.09 6.02 -8.93
N VAL A 127 20.32 6.11 -8.41
CA VAL A 127 20.93 7.38 -8.06
C VAL A 127 22.22 7.53 -8.84
N TYR A 128 22.32 8.59 -9.61
CA TYR A 128 23.56 9.03 -10.23
C TYR A 128 24.23 10.10 -9.37
N LEU A 129 25.44 9.84 -8.97
CA LEU A 129 26.31 10.74 -8.23
C LEU A 129 27.51 11.10 -9.14
N PRO A 130 27.65 12.35 -9.56
CA PRO A 130 28.87 12.80 -10.25
C PRO A 130 30.11 12.62 -9.40
N GLU A 131 31.28 12.58 -10.04
CA GLU A 131 32.59 12.41 -9.38
C GLU A 131 32.80 13.41 -8.23
N ALA A 132 32.31 14.66 -8.39
CA ALA A 132 32.34 15.68 -7.35
C ALA A 132 31.64 15.31 -6.04
N PHE A 133 30.72 14.34 -6.07
CA PHE A 133 29.91 13.90 -4.93
C PHE A 133 30.12 12.44 -4.54
N LYS A 134 31.16 11.79 -5.07
CA LYS A 134 31.43 10.35 -4.82
C LYS A 134 31.55 9.99 -3.35
N ASP A 135 32.06 10.89 -2.52
CA ASP A 135 32.25 10.66 -1.08
C ASP A 135 30.95 10.72 -0.27
N LEU A 136 29.82 11.09 -0.91
CA LEU A 136 28.53 11.13 -0.24
C LEU A 136 27.84 9.78 -0.14
N TYR A 137 28.40 8.75 -0.81
CA TYR A 137 27.94 7.39 -0.69
C TYR A 137 29.12 6.40 -0.75
N PRO A 138 29.21 5.44 0.19
CA PRO A 138 30.38 4.55 0.32
C PRO A 138 30.39 3.39 -0.68
N ALA A 139 29.46 3.30 -1.62
CA ALA A 139 29.39 2.19 -2.58
C ALA A 139 30.11 2.52 -3.88
N ALA A 140 30.71 1.49 -4.50
CA ALA A 140 31.32 1.62 -5.82
C ALA A 140 30.26 1.93 -6.91
N PRO A 141 30.54 2.81 -7.88
CA PRO A 141 29.65 3.08 -9.00
C PRO A 141 29.30 1.83 -9.80
N GLY A 142 28.09 1.78 -10.36
CA GLY A 142 27.62 0.68 -11.20
C GLY A 142 27.32 -0.62 -10.42
N LYS A 143 27.16 -0.55 -9.11
CA LYS A 143 26.79 -1.69 -8.27
C LYS A 143 25.37 -1.58 -7.75
N GLU A 144 24.70 -2.72 -7.73
CA GLU A 144 23.41 -2.84 -7.03
C GLU A 144 23.63 -2.80 -5.53
N GLN A 145 22.64 -2.24 -4.84
CA GLN A 145 22.61 -2.12 -3.39
C GLN A 145 21.36 -2.78 -2.84
N ASP A 146 21.51 -3.61 -1.84
CA ASP A 146 20.43 -4.31 -1.15
C ASP A 146 19.93 -3.59 0.10
N ARG A 147 20.40 -2.36 0.33
CA ARG A 147 20.00 -1.52 1.46
C ARG A 147 18.50 -1.26 1.43
N LEU A 148 17.84 -1.47 2.58
CA LEU A 148 16.43 -1.18 2.72
C LEU A 148 16.20 0.33 2.80
N ILE A 149 15.52 0.87 1.78
CA ILE A 149 15.14 2.28 1.65
C ILE A 149 13.62 2.36 1.50
N SER A 150 13.01 3.34 2.11
CA SER A 150 11.58 3.67 1.95
C SER A 150 11.44 5.12 1.53
N PHE A 151 10.35 5.52 0.88
CA PHE A 151 10.16 6.90 0.41
C PHE A 151 10.11 7.94 1.52
N VAL A 152 9.81 7.56 2.76
CA VAL A 152 9.97 8.46 3.91
C VAL A 152 11.42 8.91 4.11
N ASP A 153 12.39 8.23 3.50
CA ASP A 153 13.81 8.51 3.58
C ASP A 153 14.30 9.55 2.54
N LEU A 154 13.48 9.84 1.52
CA LEU A 154 13.88 10.78 0.45
C LEU A 154 14.06 12.20 0.96
N ALA A 155 13.07 12.74 1.66
CA ALA A 155 13.15 14.11 2.17
C ALA A 155 14.34 14.32 3.12
N PRO A 156 14.59 13.49 4.15
CA PRO A 156 15.80 13.63 4.97
C PRO A 156 17.09 13.41 4.18
N THR A 157 17.09 12.59 3.13
CA THR A 157 18.27 12.43 2.25
C THR A 157 18.58 13.69 1.47
N VAL A 158 17.55 14.30 0.86
CA VAL A 158 17.72 15.56 0.12
C VAL A 158 18.23 16.69 1.04
N LEU A 159 17.68 16.80 2.24
CA LEU A 159 18.15 17.79 3.24
C LEU A 159 19.61 17.53 3.64
N ASN A 160 19.98 16.26 3.87
CA ASN A 160 21.36 15.88 4.21
C ASN A 160 22.35 16.21 3.06
N LEU A 161 21.97 15.93 1.82
CA LEU A 161 22.75 16.29 0.63
C LEU A 161 22.91 17.81 0.47
N ALA A 162 21.87 18.57 0.80
CA ALA A 162 21.89 20.03 0.80
C ALA A 162 22.60 20.64 2.03
N ASN A 163 23.13 19.82 2.94
CA ASN A 163 23.73 20.24 4.21
C ASN A 163 22.75 21.03 5.10
N ILE A 164 21.46 20.69 5.04
CA ILE A 164 20.39 21.27 5.86
C ILE A 164 20.07 20.33 7.02
N THR A 165 19.87 20.88 8.20
CA THR A 165 19.50 20.11 9.39
C THR A 165 18.16 19.38 9.17
N ILE A 166 18.13 18.06 9.38
CA ILE A 166 16.92 17.24 9.26
C ILE A 166 16.00 17.56 10.46
N PRO A 167 14.76 18.01 10.24
CA PRO A 167 13.79 18.24 11.30
C PRO A 167 13.52 16.99 12.14
N LYS A 168 13.41 17.16 13.47
CA LYS A 168 13.22 16.03 14.42
C LYS A 168 11.91 15.26 14.23
N ASN A 169 10.90 15.86 13.63
CA ASN A 169 9.62 15.24 13.33
C ASN A 169 9.62 14.40 12.04
N MET A 170 10.72 14.37 11.27
CA MET A 170 10.85 13.46 10.13
C MET A 170 11.12 12.04 10.61
N GLN A 171 10.28 11.09 10.20
CA GLN A 171 10.38 9.67 10.58
C GLN A 171 11.43 8.89 9.76
N GLY A 172 11.72 9.34 8.54
CA GLY A 172 12.74 8.76 7.68
C GLY A 172 14.17 9.04 8.14
N GLN A 173 15.12 8.30 7.57
CA GLN A 173 16.55 8.53 7.78
C GLN A 173 17.28 8.71 6.45
N ALA A 174 18.22 9.63 6.39
CA ALA A 174 19.04 9.83 5.19
C ALA A 174 19.86 8.57 4.86
N PHE A 175 19.91 8.20 3.59
CA PHE A 175 20.73 7.11 3.06
C PHE A 175 21.90 7.60 2.20
N LEU A 176 21.97 8.89 1.89
CA LEU A 176 23.08 9.59 1.24
C LEU A 176 23.47 10.84 2.02
N GLY A 177 24.69 11.31 1.83
CA GLY A 177 25.21 12.51 2.46
C GLY A 177 26.15 12.22 3.63
N LYS A 178 26.54 13.25 4.37
CA LYS A 178 27.55 13.17 5.43
C LYS A 178 27.05 12.58 6.74
N GLN A 179 25.76 12.73 7.04
CA GLN A 179 25.16 12.29 8.31
C GLN A 179 24.31 11.03 8.09
N LEU A 180 24.96 9.88 8.05
CA LEU A 180 24.30 8.60 7.85
C LEU A 180 24.12 7.88 9.18
N LYS A 181 22.96 7.19 9.32
CA LYS A 181 22.69 6.22 10.38
C LYS A 181 22.97 4.80 9.91
N ALA A 182 23.01 3.87 10.85
CA ALA A 182 23.07 2.43 10.55
C ALA A 182 21.92 2.01 9.61
N GLU A 183 22.17 1.00 8.79
CA GLU A 183 21.14 0.46 7.90
C GLU A 183 19.91 -0.03 8.68
N LYS A 184 18.74 0.13 8.09
CA LYS A 184 17.50 -0.39 8.66
C LYS A 184 17.46 -1.90 8.53
N ALA A 185 17.05 -2.58 9.58
CA ALA A 185 16.72 -4.01 9.54
C ALA A 185 15.32 -4.24 8.91
N TYR A 186 14.45 -3.22 8.94
CA TYR A 186 13.06 -3.28 8.50
C TYR A 186 12.66 -2.03 7.75
N VAL A 187 11.79 -2.21 6.75
CA VAL A 187 10.92 -1.15 6.21
C VAL A 187 9.47 -1.54 6.41
N PHE A 188 8.63 -0.52 6.60
CA PHE A 188 7.20 -0.70 6.85
C PHE A 188 6.41 -0.22 5.65
N ILE A 189 5.37 -0.97 5.34
CA ILE A 189 4.50 -0.72 4.20
C ILE A 189 3.05 -0.74 4.65
N GLY A 190 2.19 0.02 3.97
CA GLY A 190 0.81 0.12 4.39
C GLY A 190 -0.15 0.43 3.26
N ARG A 191 -1.37 -0.06 3.43
CA ARG A 191 -2.54 0.29 2.65
C ARG A 191 -3.67 0.65 3.61
N GLY A 192 -4.40 1.69 3.32
CA GLY A 192 -5.66 2.03 3.96
C GLY A 192 -6.74 2.12 2.89
N ARG A 193 -7.35 3.30 2.73
CA ARG A 193 -8.23 3.57 1.59
C ARG A 193 -7.39 3.67 0.32
N MET A 194 -7.89 3.05 -0.74
CA MET A 194 -7.38 3.20 -2.08
C MET A 194 -8.56 3.36 -3.04
N ASP A 195 -8.58 4.49 -3.76
CA ASP A 195 -9.75 4.92 -4.52
C ASP A 195 -11.01 4.90 -3.62
N GLU A 196 -12.09 4.25 -4.05
CA GLU A 196 -13.34 4.15 -3.29
C GLU A 196 -13.38 2.98 -2.28
N ARG A 197 -12.29 2.21 -2.12
CA ARG A 197 -12.27 1.03 -1.25
C ARG A 197 -11.28 1.15 -0.10
N TYR A 198 -11.80 0.89 1.09
CA TYR A 198 -10.99 0.74 2.29
C TYR A 198 -10.63 -0.72 2.52
N ASP A 199 -9.35 -0.99 2.73
CA ASP A 199 -8.82 -2.33 3.05
C ASP A 199 -7.50 -2.18 3.81
N MET A 200 -7.59 -2.11 5.12
CA MET A 200 -6.43 -1.88 5.96
C MET A 200 -5.48 -3.06 5.94
N GLN A 201 -4.27 -2.82 5.48
CA GLN A 201 -3.16 -3.77 5.47
C GLN A 201 -1.89 -3.07 5.93
N ARG A 202 -1.05 -3.77 6.68
CA ARG A 202 0.27 -3.30 7.11
C ARG A 202 1.28 -4.42 6.97
N GLY A 203 2.50 -4.07 6.57
CA GLY A 203 3.55 -5.06 6.40
C GLY A 203 4.89 -4.60 6.93
N VAL A 204 5.74 -5.59 7.21
CA VAL A 204 7.15 -5.45 7.57
C VAL A 204 7.96 -6.20 6.54
N ARG A 205 8.94 -5.54 5.94
CA ARG A 205 9.87 -6.15 5.00
C ARG A 205 11.30 -6.08 5.54
N THR A 206 11.96 -7.23 5.54
CA THR A 206 13.41 -7.37 5.70
C THR A 206 14.07 -7.57 4.34
N LYS A 207 15.37 -7.77 4.26
CA LYS A 207 16.01 -8.19 2.99
C LYS A 207 15.46 -9.52 2.49
N LYS A 208 15.17 -10.47 3.40
CA LYS A 208 14.75 -11.84 3.08
C LYS A 208 13.25 -12.09 3.20
N TYR A 209 12.61 -11.61 4.25
CA TYR A 209 11.21 -11.93 4.55
C TYR A 209 10.29 -10.73 4.44
N LYS A 210 9.05 -11.00 4.07
CA LYS A 210 7.94 -10.05 4.15
C LYS A 210 6.81 -10.64 4.97
N TYR A 211 6.35 -9.89 5.98
CA TYR A 211 5.16 -10.14 6.77
C TYR A 211 4.07 -9.14 6.38
N ILE A 212 2.84 -9.61 6.19
CA ILE A 212 1.68 -8.76 5.93
C ILE A 212 0.57 -9.12 6.91
N ARG A 213 -0.01 -8.11 7.57
CA ARG A 213 -1.23 -8.22 8.37
C ARG A 213 -2.41 -7.67 7.59
N TYR A 214 -3.49 -8.47 7.46
CA TYR A 214 -4.76 -8.08 6.87
C TYR A 214 -5.77 -7.87 7.99
N TYR A 215 -6.24 -6.64 8.17
CA TYR A 215 -7.17 -6.29 9.24
C TYR A 215 -8.62 -6.59 8.89
N GLU A 216 -8.90 -6.73 7.59
CA GLU A 216 -10.22 -7.05 7.06
C GLU A 216 -10.16 -8.32 6.17
N PRO A 217 -9.91 -9.49 6.79
CA PRO A 217 -9.70 -10.74 6.04
C PRO A 217 -10.96 -11.23 5.30
N ASP A 218 -12.16 -10.80 5.71
CA ASP A 218 -13.41 -11.16 5.04
C ASP A 218 -13.64 -10.39 3.72
N LYS A 219 -12.85 -9.36 3.42
CA LYS A 219 -12.88 -8.68 2.13
C LYS A 219 -11.98 -9.39 1.11
N PRO A 220 -12.38 -9.46 -0.18
CA PRO A 220 -11.56 -10.06 -1.22
C PRO A 220 -10.26 -9.28 -1.44
N PHE A 221 -9.26 -9.91 -2.06
CA PHE A 221 -8.05 -9.22 -2.49
C PHE A 221 -8.37 -8.13 -3.50
N ILE A 222 -9.17 -8.45 -4.53
CA ILE A 222 -9.63 -7.50 -5.52
C ILE A 222 -11.07 -7.11 -5.19
N GLN A 223 -11.26 -5.98 -4.53
CA GLN A 223 -12.56 -5.34 -4.39
C GLN A 223 -12.89 -4.59 -5.68
N PHE A 224 -14.18 -4.50 -6.02
CA PHE A 224 -14.61 -3.68 -7.15
C PHE A 224 -14.16 -2.22 -6.96
N MET A 225 -13.41 -1.70 -7.92
CA MET A 225 -12.97 -0.31 -8.00
C MET A 225 -13.09 0.15 -9.45
N ASN A 226 -13.69 1.33 -9.67
CA ASN A 226 -14.01 1.81 -11.03
C ASN A 226 -12.77 1.85 -11.95
N THR A 227 -11.64 2.34 -11.46
CA THR A 227 -10.44 2.49 -12.28
C THR A 227 -9.86 1.16 -12.74
N PRO A 228 -9.57 0.15 -11.88
CA PRO A 228 -9.12 -1.16 -12.34
C PRO A 228 -10.17 -1.90 -13.18
N GLU A 229 -11.44 -1.88 -12.77
CA GLU A 229 -12.52 -2.62 -13.47
C GLU A 229 -12.82 -2.06 -14.87
N SER A 230 -12.45 -0.81 -15.16
CA SER A 230 -12.53 -0.25 -16.52
C SER A 230 -11.43 -0.79 -17.44
N GLY A 231 -10.41 -1.47 -16.89
CA GLY A 231 -9.29 -2.03 -17.65
C GLY A 231 -9.61 -3.39 -18.27
N PRO A 232 -9.16 -3.67 -19.50
CA PRO A 232 -9.41 -4.94 -20.17
C PRO A 232 -8.87 -6.15 -19.42
N LEU A 233 -7.77 -6.02 -18.64
CA LEU A 233 -7.23 -7.12 -17.85
C LEU A 233 -8.21 -7.63 -16.79
N MET A 234 -8.97 -6.73 -16.14
CA MET A 234 -9.99 -7.16 -15.19
C MET A 234 -11.12 -7.92 -15.88
N THR A 235 -11.49 -7.52 -17.10
CA THR A 235 -12.47 -8.26 -17.93
C THR A 235 -11.97 -9.68 -18.22
N GLU A 236 -10.72 -9.85 -18.64
CA GLU A 236 -10.11 -11.16 -18.91
C GLU A 236 -10.05 -12.04 -17.65
N LEU A 237 -9.66 -11.45 -16.49
CA LEU A 237 -9.68 -12.15 -15.20
C LEU A 237 -11.09 -12.64 -14.82
N ARG A 238 -12.13 -11.81 -15.01
CA ARG A 238 -13.53 -12.19 -14.73
C ARG A 238 -14.05 -13.25 -15.68
N ILE A 239 -13.68 -13.22 -16.96
CA ILE A 239 -14.02 -14.25 -17.94
C ILE A 239 -13.38 -15.58 -17.55
N ALA A 240 -12.07 -15.59 -17.25
CA ALA A 240 -11.33 -16.79 -16.87
C ALA A 240 -11.80 -17.36 -15.52
N GLU A 241 -12.14 -16.50 -14.53
CA GLU A 241 -12.74 -16.90 -13.26
C GLU A 241 -14.06 -17.65 -13.48
N LYS A 242 -14.97 -17.07 -14.30
CA LYS A 242 -16.26 -17.67 -14.62
C LYS A 242 -16.13 -18.98 -15.40
N ALA A 243 -15.14 -19.08 -16.26
CA ALA A 243 -14.85 -20.27 -17.04
C ALA A 243 -14.11 -21.37 -16.22
N GLY A 244 -13.59 -21.05 -15.04
CA GLY A 244 -12.80 -21.98 -14.24
C GLY A 244 -11.42 -22.30 -14.83
N THR A 245 -10.85 -21.37 -15.60
CA THR A 245 -9.58 -21.56 -16.30
C THR A 245 -8.40 -20.78 -15.70
N LEU A 246 -8.61 -20.15 -14.55
CA LEU A 246 -7.54 -19.44 -13.84
C LEU A 246 -6.48 -20.42 -13.30
N SER A 247 -5.22 -20.03 -13.37
CA SER A 247 -4.11 -20.69 -12.67
C SER A 247 -4.28 -20.64 -11.15
N PRO A 248 -3.62 -21.49 -10.36
CA PRO A 248 -3.62 -21.39 -8.90
C PRO A 248 -3.18 -20.02 -8.39
N GLU A 249 -2.19 -19.40 -9.05
CA GLU A 249 -1.67 -18.07 -8.70
C GLU A 249 -2.70 -16.97 -9.00
N ALA A 250 -3.41 -17.06 -10.14
CA ALA A 250 -4.48 -16.13 -10.48
C ALA A 250 -5.72 -16.30 -9.57
N MET A 251 -6.03 -17.53 -9.14
CA MET A 251 -7.11 -17.80 -8.18
C MET A 251 -6.92 -17.07 -6.85
N GLN A 252 -5.66 -16.86 -6.41
CA GLN A 252 -5.41 -16.08 -5.20
C GLN A 252 -5.92 -14.63 -5.32
N LEU A 253 -5.81 -14.03 -6.50
CA LEU A 253 -6.26 -12.64 -6.74
C LEU A 253 -7.77 -12.48 -6.64
N VAL A 254 -8.52 -13.45 -7.11
CA VAL A 254 -9.99 -13.42 -7.11
C VAL A 254 -10.60 -14.05 -5.87
N ALA A 255 -9.77 -14.50 -4.92
CA ALA A 255 -10.23 -15.07 -3.66
C ALA A 255 -11.14 -14.09 -2.92
N THR A 256 -12.28 -14.59 -2.46
CA THR A 256 -13.31 -13.79 -1.76
C THR A 256 -12.92 -13.44 -0.33
N LYS A 257 -11.86 -14.06 0.20
CA LYS A 257 -11.30 -13.82 1.54
C LYS A 257 -9.79 -13.81 1.47
N LYS A 258 -9.17 -13.10 2.41
CA LYS A 258 -7.72 -13.07 2.64
C LYS A 258 -7.37 -13.89 3.88
N PRO A 259 -6.12 -14.39 4.02
CA PRO A 259 -5.63 -14.84 5.31
C PRO A 259 -5.59 -13.66 6.30
N LYS A 260 -5.47 -13.93 7.59
CA LYS A 260 -5.29 -12.87 8.60
C LYS A 260 -3.89 -12.25 8.52
N GLU A 261 -2.92 -13.06 8.14
CA GLU A 261 -1.53 -12.66 7.96
C GLU A 261 -0.87 -13.56 6.93
N SER A 262 0.16 -13.07 6.30
CA SER A 262 1.01 -13.82 5.37
C SER A 262 2.49 -13.60 5.70
N LEU A 263 3.31 -14.61 5.38
CA LEU A 263 4.76 -14.57 5.47
C LEU A 263 5.35 -15.12 4.18
N PHE A 264 6.23 -14.35 3.55
CA PHE A 264 6.91 -14.75 2.31
C PHE A 264 8.43 -14.76 2.49
N ASP A 265 9.11 -15.75 1.91
CA ASP A 265 10.58 -15.80 1.77
C ASP A 265 10.96 -15.25 0.40
N LEU A 266 11.33 -13.98 0.33
CA LEU A 266 11.59 -13.26 -0.92
C LEU A 266 12.87 -13.69 -1.65
N GLU A 267 13.74 -14.47 -1.01
CA GLU A 267 14.92 -15.07 -1.65
C GLU A 267 14.53 -16.31 -2.46
N ASN A 268 13.60 -17.14 -1.93
CA ASN A 268 13.19 -18.38 -2.55
C ASN A 268 11.86 -18.26 -3.31
N ASP A 269 11.07 -17.22 -3.01
CA ASP A 269 9.76 -16.93 -3.61
C ASP A 269 9.63 -15.42 -3.86
N PRO A 270 10.37 -14.86 -4.82
CA PRO A 270 10.35 -13.42 -5.13
C PRO A 270 9.00 -12.93 -5.65
N ASP A 271 8.16 -13.83 -6.15
CA ASP A 271 6.81 -13.54 -6.65
C ASP A 271 5.72 -13.67 -5.56
N GLU A 272 6.07 -14.10 -4.35
CA GLU A 272 5.17 -14.15 -3.19
C GLU A 272 3.92 -15.04 -3.44
N PHE A 273 4.15 -16.26 -3.94
CA PHE A 273 3.07 -17.26 -4.14
C PHE A 273 2.92 -18.23 -2.98
N ASN A 274 4.00 -18.48 -2.24
CA ASN A 274 4.03 -19.44 -1.15
C ASN A 274 3.88 -18.74 0.21
N ASP A 275 2.66 -18.69 0.72
CA ASP A 275 2.41 -18.15 2.06
C ASP A 275 2.87 -19.14 3.13
N LEU A 276 3.90 -18.78 3.88
CA LEU A 276 4.54 -19.57 4.93
C LEU A 276 3.92 -19.33 6.32
N ALA A 277 2.88 -18.50 6.45
CA ALA A 277 2.32 -18.13 7.74
C ALA A 277 1.77 -19.32 8.54
N LEU A 278 1.31 -20.40 7.86
CA LEU A 278 0.84 -21.61 8.48
C LEU A 278 1.88 -22.74 8.55
N ASN A 279 3.08 -22.53 7.99
CA ASN A 279 4.14 -23.53 8.05
C ASN A 279 4.84 -23.50 9.43
N PRO A 280 4.83 -24.60 10.21
CA PRO A 280 5.43 -24.64 11.54
C PRO A 280 6.93 -24.30 11.56
N GLU A 281 7.67 -24.61 10.51
CA GLU A 281 9.11 -24.34 10.39
C GLU A 281 9.42 -22.84 10.45
N TYR A 282 8.52 -22.00 9.95
CA TYR A 282 8.66 -20.54 9.92
C TYR A 282 7.96 -19.82 11.09
N LYS A 283 7.39 -20.58 12.03
CA LYS A 283 6.65 -20.00 13.18
C LYS A 283 7.47 -18.99 13.98
N LYS A 284 8.77 -19.23 14.17
CA LYS A 284 9.64 -18.33 14.92
C LYS A 284 9.79 -16.99 14.20
N GLU A 285 10.01 -16.99 12.89
CA GLU A 285 10.16 -15.77 12.10
C GLU A 285 8.82 -15.02 11.98
N LEU A 286 7.71 -15.74 11.79
CA LEU A 286 6.37 -15.17 11.79
C LEU A 286 6.10 -14.40 13.09
N LEU A 287 6.34 -15.02 14.25
CA LEU A 287 6.13 -14.38 15.56
C LEU A 287 7.03 -13.18 15.78
N LYS A 288 8.29 -13.25 15.33
CA LYS A 288 9.24 -12.14 15.39
C LYS A 288 8.74 -10.95 14.57
N LEU A 289 8.37 -11.17 13.31
CA LEU A 289 7.94 -10.07 12.43
C LEU A 289 6.56 -9.51 12.83
N ARG A 290 5.68 -10.36 13.37
CA ARG A 290 4.42 -9.89 13.98
C ARG A 290 4.71 -8.96 15.15
N GLY A 291 5.62 -9.32 16.05
CA GLY A 291 6.02 -8.46 17.17
C GLY A 291 6.64 -7.14 16.72
N VAL A 292 7.49 -7.16 15.69
CA VAL A 292 8.05 -5.95 15.07
C VAL A 292 6.94 -5.06 14.49
N HIS A 293 5.98 -5.67 13.80
CA HIS A 293 4.82 -4.97 13.24
C HIS A 293 3.96 -4.30 14.33
N GLU A 294 3.60 -5.04 15.38
CA GLU A 294 2.77 -4.55 16.48
C GLU A 294 3.47 -3.42 17.24
N GLN A 295 4.77 -3.56 17.48
CA GLN A 295 5.58 -2.52 18.13
C GLN A 295 5.64 -1.26 17.28
N TRP A 296 5.88 -1.39 15.97
CA TRP A 296 5.88 -0.24 15.07
C TRP A 296 4.54 0.48 15.03
N MET A 297 3.43 -0.27 14.94
CA MET A 297 2.08 0.31 14.97
C MET A 297 1.84 1.13 16.23
N TYR A 298 2.30 0.61 17.37
CA TYR A 298 2.21 1.30 18.66
C TYR A 298 3.10 2.56 18.73
N ASP A 299 4.36 2.45 18.29
CA ASP A 299 5.33 3.54 18.35
C ASP A 299 4.93 4.73 17.48
N VAL A 300 4.32 4.48 16.32
CA VAL A 300 3.87 5.54 15.40
C VAL A 300 2.44 6.00 15.66
N LEU A 301 1.67 5.30 16.52
CA LEU A 301 0.25 5.51 16.73
C LEU A 301 -0.51 5.51 15.39
N ASP A 302 -0.39 4.40 14.64
CA ASP A 302 -0.93 4.31 13.27
C ASP A 302 -2.42 4.63 13.22
N VAL A 303 -2.76 5.75 12.62
CA VAL A 303 -4.14 6.26 12.54
C VAL A 303 -5.07 5.35 11.72
N GLY A 304 -4.53 4.42 10.91
CA GLY A 304 -5.31 3.47 10.13
C GLY A 304 -6.18 2.54 10.98
N LEU A 305 -5.86 2.36 12.27
CA LEU A 305 -6.73 1.63 13.20
C LEU A 305 -7.98 2.41 13.62
N ILE A 306 -8.03 3.72 13.37
CA ILE A 306 -9.24 4.49 13.63
C ILE A 306 -10.06 4.51 12.35
N PRO A 307 -11.29 3.94 12.33
CA PRO A 307 -12.13 4.00 11.14
C PRO A 307 -12.30 5.44 10.64
N GLU A 308 -12.15 5.65 9.34
CA GLU A 308 -12.14 7.00 8.75
C GLU A 308 -13.37 7.85 9.16
N PRO A 309 -14.61 7.31 9.21
CA PRO A 309 -15.73 8.10 9.67
C PRO A 309 -15.56 8.60 11.11
N ILE A 310 -15.07 7.73 12.00
CA ILE A 310 -14.83 8.08 13.42
C ILE A 310 -13.71 9.12 13.52
N LEU A 311 -12.63 8.92 12.76
CA LEU A 311 -11.51 9.85 12.68
C LEU A 311 -11.97 11.25 12.27
N ARG A 312 -12.78 11.35 11.22
CA ARG A 312 -13.30 12.62 10.73
C ARG A 312 -14.25 13.28 11.72
N ASP A 313 -15.11 12.52 12.36
CA ASP A 313 -15.98 13.03 13.43
C ASP A 313 -15.17 13.60 14.59
N TRP A 314 -14.07 12.95 14.98
CA TRP A 314 -13.17 13.45 16.03
C TRP A 314 -12.48 14.76 15.62
N GLU A 315 -11.94 14.84 14.41
CA GLU A 315 -11.29 16.07 13.92
C GLU A 315 -12.26 17.26 13.93
N VAL A 316 -13.49 17.05 13.44
CA VAL A 316 -14.54 18.08 13.44
C VAL A 316 -14.96 18.46 14.87
N LYS A 317 -15.25 17.46 15.71
CA LYS A 317 -15.72 17.68 17.09
C LYS A 317 -14.70 18.45 17.94
N HIS A 318 -13.42 18.17 17.76
CA HIS A 318 -12.35 18.75 18.58
C HIS A 318 -11.64 19.92 17.90
N ASN A 319 -11.97 20.22 16.64
CA ASN A 319 -11.28 21.22 15.80
C ASN A 319 -9.75 21.04 15.85
N ALA A 320 -9.28 19.82 15.71
CA ALA A 320 -7.87 19.44 15.78
C ALA A 320 -7.56 18.28 14.84
N SER A 321 -6.31 18.17 14.41
CA SER A 321 -5.89 17.03 13.60
C SER A 321 -5.89 15.73 14.41
N ILE A 322 -6.14 14.59 13.77
CA ILE A 322 -6.05 13.28 14.43
C ILE A 322 -4.65 13.05 15.04
N TYR A 323 -3.62 13.59 14.41
CA TYR A 323 -2.24 13.54 14.89
C TYR A 323 -2.10 14.20 16.27
N ASP A 324 -2.70 15.40 16.46
CA ASP A 324 -2.65 16.12 17.72
C ASP A 324 -3.53 15.44 18.79
N LEU A 325 -4.68 14.92 18.39
CA LEU A 325 -5.59 14.20 19.28
C LEU A 325 -4.94 12.96 19.87
N LEU A 326 -4.30 12.12 19.05
CA LEU A 326 -3.61 10.91 19.49
C LEU A 326 -2.40 11.21 20.38
N ARG A 327 -1.68 12.29 20.13
CA ARG A 327 -0.55 12.70 20.97
C ARG A 327 -1.00 13.25 22.33
N LYS A 328 -2.18 13.84 22.35
CA LYS A 328 -2.78 14.33 23.59
C LYS A 328 -3.30 13.19 24.46
N ASP A 329 -3.93 12.18 23.85
CA ASP A 329 -4.45 11.01 24.54
C ASP A 329 -4.34 9.78 23.62
N SER A 330 -3.45 8.88 23.96
CA SER A 330 -3.25 7.58 23.31
C SER A 330 -3.47 6.40 24.26
N THR A 331 -4.07 6.63 25.43
CA THR A 331 -4.24 5.61 26.48
C THR A 331 -4.99 4.38 26.00
N TYR A 332 -5.98 4.57 25.12
CA TYR A 332 -6.80 3.52 24.52
C TYR A 332 -6.13 2.79 23.33
N TYR A 333 -5.00 3.28 22.83
CA TYR A 333 -4.42 2.77 21.59
C TYR A 333 -3.95 1.30 21.71
N LYS A 334 -3.51 0.90 22.89
CA LYS A 334 -3.13 -0.49 23.16
C LYS A 334 -4.34 -1.44 23.07
N GLU A 335 -5.47 -1.03 23.63
CA GLU A 335 -6.73 -1.76 23.53
C GLU A 335 -7.25 -1.80 22.09
N LEU A 336 -7.11 -0.69 21.37
CA LEU A 336 -7.46 -0.61 19.95
C LEU A 336 -6.67 -1.62 19.14
N LEU A 337 -5.34 -1.68 19.32
CA LEU A 337 -4.48 -2.64 18.64
C LEU A 337 -4.83 -4.09 19.04
N LEU A 338 -5.08 -4.34 20.32
CA LEU A 338 -5.51 -5.66 20.79
C LEU A 338 -6.83 -6.09 20.14
N MET A 339 -7.85 -5.23 20.11
CA MET A 339 -9.16 -5.57 19.52
C MET A 339 -9.07 -5.84 18.02
N SER A 340 -8.21 -5.15 17.30
CA SER A 340 -8.03 -5.34 15.85
C SER A 340 -7.47 -6.71 15.47
N SER A 341 -6.92 -7.47 16.43
CA SER A 341 -6.27 -8.76 16.21
C SER A 341 -6.78 -9.91 17.08
N SER A 342 -7.55 -9.62 18.14
CA SER A 342 -7.98 -10.58 19.13
C SER A 342 -8.88 -11.69 18.56
N GLN A 343 -8.70 -12.91 19.07
CA GLN A 343 -9.56 -14.08 18.87
C GLN A 343 -10.17 -14.58 20.21
N ASP A 344 -9.90 -13.86 21.30
CA ASP A 344 -10.42 -14.21 22.61
C ASP A 344 -11.79 -13.53 22.84
N GLU A 345 -12.83 -14.34 22.96
CA GLU A 345 -14.19 -13.85 23.19
C GLU A 345 -14.33 -13.00 24.47
N LYS A 346 -13.53 -13.26 25.51
CA LYS A 346 -13.56 -12.48 26.75
C LYS A 346 -13.01 -11.07 26.52
N GLU A 347 -11.88 -10.96 25.78
CA GLU A 347 -11.30 -9.68 25.42
C GLU A 347 -12.25 -8.91 24.50
N LEU A 348 -12.78 -9.54 23.47
CA LEU A 348 -13.74 -8.92 22.54
C LEU A 348 -15.00 -8.45 23.28
N ASN A 349 -15.48 -9.24 24.26
CA ASN A 349 -16.62 -8.82 25.11
C ASN A 349 -16.30 -7.60 25.98
N LYS A 350 -15.07 -7.42 26.47
CA LYS A 350 -14.64 -6.20 27.16
C LYS A 350 -14.59 -5.03 26.18
N GLY A 351 -13.99 -5.25 25.00
CA GLY A 351 -13.88 -4.22 23.96
C GLY A 351 -15.23 -3.65 23.53
N LEU A 352 -16.30 -4.48 23.44
CA LEU A 352 -17.66 -4.02 23.16
C LEU A 352 -18.24 -3.08 24.25
N ALA A 353 -17.65 -3.02 25.44
CA ALA A 353 -18.09 -2.12 26.52
C ALA A 353 -17.15 -0.92 26.70
N HIS A 354 -16.15 -0.78 25.86
CA HIS A 354 -15.16 0.28 25.99
C HIS A 354 -15.77 1.66 25.72
N GLU A 355 -15.30 2.69 26.42
CA GLU A 355 -15.77 4.08 26.22
C GLU A 355 -15.45 4.62 24.83
N ASN A 356 -14.27 4.27 24.28
CA ASN A 356 -13.83 4.69 22.96
C ASN A 356 -14.52 3.90 21.86
N GLU A 357 -15.18 4.58 20.93
CA GLU A 357 -15.95 3.97 19.85
C GLU A 357 -15.10 3.22 18.83
N ALA A 358 -13.85 3.60 18.58
CA ALA A 358 -12.97 2.86 17.67
C ALA A 358 -12.60 1.49 18.25
N VAL A 359 -12.42 1.41 19.59
CA VAL A 359 -12.20 0.13 20.28
C VAL A 359 -13.44 -0.76 20.18
N ARG A 360 -14.65 -0.21 20.38
CA ARG A 360 -15.91 -0.97 20.20
C ARG A 360 -16.10 -1.44 18.77
N TYR A 361 -15.74 -0.60 17.79
CA TYR A 361 -15.79 -0.98 16.37
C TYR A 361 -14.92 -2.20 16.09
N TRP A 362 -13.66 -2.17 16.50
CA TRP A 362 -12.75 -3.32 16.28
C TRP A 362 -13.14 -4.55 17.08
N ALA A 363 -13.73 -4.39 18.26
CA ALA A 363 -14.27 -5.51 19.00
C ALA A 363 -15.42 -6.19 18.23
N ALA A 364 -16.35 -5.43 17.66
CA ALA A 364 -17.41 -5.96 16.81
C ALA A 364 -16.84 -6.62 15.54
N ASN A 365 -15.88 -6.00 14.89
CA ASN A 365 -15.20 -6.53 13.71
C ASN A 365 -14.38 -7.80 14.04
N GLY A 366 -13.72 -7.82 15.21
CA GLY A 366 -13.02 -9.01 15.71
C GLY A 366 -13.95 -10.20 15.90
N ILE A 367 -15.17 -9.96 16.40
CA ILE A 367 -16.20 -11.01 16.53
C ILE A 367 -16.62 -11.53 15.14
N SER A 368 -16.78 -10.64 14.16
CA SER A 368 -17.02 -11.06 12.77
C SER A 368 -15.92 -11.99 12.26
N ASN A 369 -14.68 -11.78 12.68
CA ASN A 369 -13.50 -12.53 12.24
C ASN A 369 -13.16 -13.75 13.11
N LEU A 370 -14.02 -14.17 14.07
CA LEU A 370 -13.84 -15.40 14.81
C LEU A 370 -13.93 -16.63 13.90
N HIS A 371 -13.11 -17.64 14.20
CA HIS A 371 -13.10 -18.90 13.45
C HIS A 371 -14.32 -19.77 13.73
N SER A 372 -14.92 -19.62 14.93
CA SER A 372 -16.09 -20.36 15.39
C SER A 372 -17.27 -19.42 15.65
N LYS A 373 -18.45 -19.97 15.71
CA LYS A 373 -19.65 -19.20 16.10
C LYS A 373 -19.47 -18.62 17.50
N PRO A 374 -19.72 -17.31 17.68
CA PRO A 374 -19.61 -16.67 19.00
C PRO A 374 -20.59 -17.26 20.02
N GLY A 375 -20.19 -17.28 21.28
CA GLY A 375 -21.07 -17.70 22.39
C GLY A 375 -22.31 -16.80 22.53
N SER A 376 -23.40 -17.35 23.09
CA SER A 376 -24.70 -16.67 23.21
C SER A 376 -24.63 -15.34 23.95
N LYS A 377 -23.72 -15.20 24.92
CA LYS A 377 -23.49 -13.96 25.67
C LYS A 377 -22.96 -12.85 24.76
N LEU A 378 -22.03 -13.19 23.87
CA LEU A 378 -21.41 -12.25 22.94
C LEU A 378 -22.43 -11.82 21.88
N ILE A 379 -23.22 -12.78 21.34
CA ILE A 379 -24.31 -12.47 20.43
C ILE A 379 -25.35 -11.52 21.05
N LYS A 380 -25.76 -11.78 22.32
CA LYS A 380 -26.69 -10.86 23.01
C LYS A 380 -26.11 -9.44 23.11
N LYS A 381 -24.82 -9.32 23.38
CA LYS A 381 -24.17 -8.02 23.49
C LYS A 381 -24.06 -7.33 22.13
N LEU A 382 -23.73 -8.05 21.06
CA LEU A 382 -23.77 -7.51 19.68
C LEU A 382 -25.16 -6.96 19.33
N LYS A 383 -26.23 -7.64 19.72
CA LYS A 383 -27.61 -7.16 19.49
C LYS A 383 -27.87 -5.81 20.20
N LEU A 384 -27.29 -5.60 21.37
CA LEU A 384 -27.37 -4.29 22.04
C LEU A 384 -26.59 -3.21 21.28
N MET A 385 -25.43 -3.59 20.67
CA MET A 385 -24.60 -2.65 19.90
C MET A 385 -25.25 -2.19 18.58
N LEU A 386 -26.33 -2.82 18.11
CA LEU A 386 -27.13 -2.29 16.97
C LEU A 386 -27.70 -0.90 17.26
N ARG A 387 -27.75 -0.48 18.52
CA ARG A 387 -28.20 0.83 18.97
C ARG A 387 -27.04 1.67 19.57
N ASP A 388 -25.78 1.35 19.22
CA ASP A 388 -24.64 2.13 19.66
C ASP A 388 -24.77 3.58 19.21
N GLN A 389 -24.30 4.50 20.05
CA GLN A 389 -24.32 5.94 19.74
C GLN A 389 -23.55 6.28 18.46
N ASN A 390 -22.50 5.52 18.19
CA ASN A 390 -21.74 5.65 16.95
C ASN A 390 -22.28 4.68 15.88
N ILE A 391 -22.78 5.24 14.78
CA ILE A 391 -23.41 4.46 13.71
C ILE A 391 -22.46 3.42 13.08
N ASN A 392 -21.14 3.70 13.06
CA ASN A 392 -20.15 2.79 12.48
C ASN A 392 -19.97 1.55 13.37
N VAL A 393 -20.07 1.70 14.68
CA VAL A 393 -20.08 0.58 15.63
C VAL A 393 -21.34 -0.27 15.43
N ALA A 394 -22.51 0.36 15.25
CA ALA A 394 -23.76 -0.33 15.00
C ALA A 394 -23.73 -1.12 13.67
N ILE A 395 -23.12 -0.55 12.62
CA ILE A 395 -22.92 -1.22 11.33
C ILE A 395 -21.98 -2.42 11.49
N ALA A 396 -20.87 -2.27 12.20
CA ALA A 396 -19.93 -3.37 12.45
C ALA A 396 -20.59 -4.52 13.25
N ALA A 397 -21.41 -4.18 14.25
CA ALA A 397 -22.17 -5.16 15.00
C ALA A 397 -23.22 -5.87 14.13
N ALA A 398 -23.91 -5.15 13.24
CA ALA A 398 -24.85 -5.74 12.29
C ALA A 398 -24.15 -6.69 11.32
N ALA A 399 -22.98 -6.33 10.79
CA ALA A 399 -22.18 -7.17 9.92
C ALA A 399 -21.75 -8.47 10.63
N ALA A 400 -21.28 -8.36 11.88
CA ALA A 400 -20.91 -9.52 12.68
C ALA A 400 -22.10 -10.49 12.94
N LEU A 401 -23.28 -9.92 13.23
CA LEU A 401 -24.50 -10.73 13.43
C LEU A 401 -24.96 -11.40 12.14
N LEU A 402 -24.95 -10.67 10.99
CA LEU A 402 -25.30 -11.23 9.68
C LEU A 402 -24.43 -12.45 9.34
N LYS A 403 -23.16 -12.41 9.68
CA LYS A 403 -22.24 -13.51 9.41
C LYS A 403 -22.52 -14.75 10.27
N HIS A 404 -22.95 -14.58 11.51
CA HIS A 404 -23.07 -15.67 12.48
C HIS A 404 -24.50 -16.16 12.74
N GLU A 405 -25.53 -15.35 12.47
CA GLU A 405 -26.93 -15.68 12.77
C GLU A 405 -27.89 -15.74 11.56
N ASN A 406 -27.39 -15.49 10.34
CA ASN A 406 -28.11 -15.62 9.04
C ASN A 406 -29.45 -14.89 8.88
N GLU A 407 -30.11 -14.36 9.92
CA GLU A 407 -31.42 -13.67 9.75
C GLU A 407 -31.71 -12.64 10.84
N SER A 408 -32.01 -11.41 10.42
CA SER A 408 -32.98 -10.52 11.07
C SER A 408 -33.19 -9.24 10.24
N LYS A 409 -34.45 -8.84 10.00
CA LYS A 409 -34.81 -7.55 9.40
C LYS A 409 -34.25 -6.37 10.20
N ASP A 410 -34.05 -6.55 11.51
CA ASP A 410 -33.51 -5.52 12.41
C ASP A 410 -32.02 -5.22 12.12
N LEU A 411 -31.25 -6.16 11.54
CA LEU A 411 -29.85 -5.97 11.19
C LEU A 411 -29.62 -4.97 10.05
N LEU A 412 -30.64 -4.76 9.22
CA LEU A 412 -30.55 -3.78 8.13
C LEU A 412 -30.77 -2.32 8.58
N ALA A 413 -31.33 -2.11 9.77
CA ALA A 413 -31.63 -0.76 10.26
C ALA A 413 -30.37 0.11 10.44
N PRO A 414 -29.26 -0.34 11.08
CA PRO A 414 -28.02 0.43 11.14
C PRO A 414 -27.45 0.74 9.77
N ILE A 415 -27.48 -0.21 8.83
CA ILE A 415 -26.97 -0.04 7.47
C ILE A 415 -27.79 1.03 6.74
N LYS A 416 -29.13 0.97 6.80
CA LYS A 416 -30.01 2.00 6.21
C LYS A 416 -29.79 3.38 6.83
N ASN A 417 -29.52 3.44 8.13
CA ASN A 417 -29.20 4.70 8.80
C ASN A 417 -27.84 5.24 8.40
N GLY A 418 -26.84 4.36 8.15
CA GLY A 418 -25.55 4.75 7.60
C GLY A 418 -25.66 5.49 6.28
N PHE A 419 -26.50 5.00 5.34
CA PHE A 419 -26.77 5.69 4.07
C PHE A 419 -27.43 7.08 4.22
N ARG A 420 -27.95 7.41 5.39
CA ARG A 420 -28.53 8.72 5.72
C ARG A 420 -27.58 9.60 6.52
N SER A 421 -26.39 9.09 6.83
CA SER A 421 -25.38 9.85 7.56
C SER A 421 -24.98 11.10 6.78
N LYS A 422 -24.72 12.19 7.50
CA LYS A 422 -24.12 13.40 6.93
C LYS A 422 -22.61 13.28 6.77
N ASN A 423 -22.00 12.28 7.41
CA ASN A 423 -20.60 11.97 7.24
C ASN A 423 -20.45 11.07 6.00
N GLU A 424 -19.88 11.62 4.93
CA GLU A 424 -19.69 10.93 3.64
C GLU A 424 -18.82 9.67 3.72
N TRP A 425 -18.09 9.51 4.81
CA TRP A 425 -17.22 8.35 5.06
C TRP A 425 -17.94 7.19 5.78
N THR A 426 -19.16 7.41 6.27
CA THR A 426 -19.98 6.37 6.89
C THR A 426 -20.60 5.46 5.83
#